data_5786bca4659047f96486b17d57e0e934
#
_entry.id   5786bca4659047f96486b17d57e0e934
#
_cell.length_a   1.000
_cell.length_b   1.000
_cell.length_c   1.000
_cell.angle_alpha   90.00
_cell.angle_beta   90.00
_cell.angle_gamma   90.00
#
_symmetry.space_group_name_H-M   'P 1'
#
loop_
_entity.id
_entity.type
_entity.pdbx_description
1 polymer ?
#
loop_
_entity_poly.entity_id
_entity_poly.type
_entity_poly.pdbx_seq_one_letter_code
_entity_poly.pdbx_strand_id
1 'polypeptide(L)'
;MNAELRERLRRLGLYKGATGAQPRPVAPARHADTALEALDTPLGSAHRRRHYYPLDYRHGERPLGDALARLPVYLAGGALGISTLSQAVFLDLETTGLSSAAGTLAFLIGLGYVEGEQFVVEQFFLRDPAEEAAMLAEVARRLRQHPVVVSFNGQAFDLPLLDARFTLARLDSPLSERQHLDLLTPARRLWRAVLGSCSLSALEFHLLGVRRTQRDVPGAVIPFLYREYLAGGGALTEGMDRVMYHNMTDILSMVALAGRLAEAPRIAAEHYAAGRYYERLGDLESAERCYRAALAQRNAATGDGLYLASLRHLARLLKRRRALAEASALWQRLAERDDVEGLIEMAKYHEWHTGALHHALAYAQRARLVNADPDLYAALDHRIARLIRKQQLTTTGDPTTNRHPNTTSAQSSQPGHLA
;
A
#
# COMPACT_ATOMS: atom_id res chain seq x y z
N MET A 1 -5.70 6.59 -22.57
CA MET A 1 -6.03 7.19 -21.26
C MET A 1 -7.11 8.23 -21.48
N ASN A 2 -8.25 8.08 -20.81
CA ASN A 2 -9.40 8.97 -20.85
C ASN A 2 -8.99 10.38 -20.38
N ALA A 3 -9.46 11.44 -21.09
CA ALA A 3 -9.20 12.84 -20.73
C ALA A 3 -9.65 13.17 -19.29
N GLU A 4 -10.72 12.57 -18.84
CA GLU A 4 -11.28 12.72 -17.51
C GLU A 4 -10.32 12.18 -16.41
N LEU A 5 -9.67 11.04 -16.64
CA LEU A 5 -8.66 10.51 -15.72
C LEU A 5 -7.41 11.40 -15.66
N ARG A 6 -6.98 11.95 -16.81
CA ARG A 6 -5.86 12.92 -16.85
C ARG A 6 -6.16 14.16 -16.03
N GLU A 7 -7.35 14.72 -16.21
CA GLU A 7 -7.78 15.90 -15.48
C GLU A 7 -7.92 15.61 -13.98
N ARG A 8 -8.48 14.47 -13.61
CA ARG A 8 -8.58 14.03 -12.22
C ARG A 8 -7.20 13.87 -11.58
N LEU A 9 -6.25 13.25 -12.26
CA LEU A 9 -4.87 13.08 -11.76
C LEU A 9 -4.11 14.42 -11.66
N ARG A 10 -4.37 15.36 -12.60
CA ARG A 10 -3.80 16.71 -12.55
C ARG A 10 -4.33 17.47 -11.33
N ARG A 11 -5.64 17.44 -11.07
CA ARG A 11 -6.28 18.09 -9.91
C ARG A 11 -5.80 17.50 -8.58
N LEU A 12 -5.42 16.23 -8.56
CA LEU A 12 -4.87 15.55 -7.39
C LEU A 12 -3.37 15.80 -7.18
N GLY A 13 -2.70 16.54 -8.07
CA GLY A 13 -1.26 16.75 -8.01
C GLY A 13 -0.43 15.50 -8.32
N LEU A 14 -1.08 14.40 -8.74
CA LEU A 14 -0.43 13.15 -9.13
C LEU A 14 0.00 13.15 -10.61
N TYR A 15 -0.57 14.02 -11.40
CA TYR A 15 -0.19 14.24 -12.80
C TYR A 15 0.35 15.67 -12.91
N LYS A 16 1.65 15.81 -12.87
CA LYS A 16 2.30 17.00 -13.39
C LYS A 16 2.16 16.90 -14.90
N GLY A 17 1.13 17.57 -15.44
CA GLY A 17 0.99 17.73 -16.88
C GLY A 17 2.34 18.15 -17.42
N ALA A 18 2.72 17.65 -18.59
CA ALA A 18 3.99 17.91 -19.24
C ALA A 18 4.26 19.42 -19.34
N THR A 19 4.78 20.02 -18.30
CA THR A 19 5.55 21.23 -18.39
C THR A 19 6.94 20.79 -18.85
N GLY A 20 7.07 20.54 -20.16
CA GLY A 20 8.34 20.49 -20.86
C GLY A 20 9.25 19.25 -20.69
N ALA A 21 9.11 18.44 -19.66
CA ALA A 21 9.90 17.20 -19.54
C ALA A 21 9.11 16.02 -20.11
N GLN A 22 9.44 15.60 -21.31
CA GLN A 22 8.99 14.29 -21.81
C GLN A 22 9.48 13.19 -20.84
N PRO A 23 8.64 12.21 -20.46
CA PRO A 23 9.09 11.05 -19.73
C PRO A 23 10.29 10.44 -20.47
N ARG A 24 11.40 10.27 -19.78
CA ARG A 24 12.60 9.71 -20.41
C ARG A 24 12.37 8.24 -20.71
N PRO A 25 12.70 7.77 -21.90
CA PRO A 25 12.80 6.34 -22.16
C PRO A 25 13.75 5.71 -21.16
N VAL A 26 13.50 4.45 -20.79
CA VAL A 26 14.47 3.67 -19.99
C VAL A 26 15.78 3.67 -20.76
N ALA A 27 16.79 4.37 -20.25
CA ALA A 27 18.09 4.40 -20.87
C ALA A 27 18.76 3.02 -20.71
N PRO A 28 19.56 2.54 -21.67
CA PRO A 28 20.30 1.31 -21.51
C PRO A 28 21.28 1.43 -20.32
N ALA A 29 21.54 0.31 -19.65
CA ALA A 29 22.61 0.21 -18.64
C ALA A 29 23.94 0.69 -19.26
N ARG A 30 24.75 1.43 -18.51
CA ARG A 30 26.03 1.94 -19.03
C ARG A 30 27.04 0.83 -19.32
N HIS A 31 26.90 -0.34 -18.65
CA HIS A 31 27.66 -1.57 -18.92
C HIS A 31 26.67 -2.75 -18.83
N ALA A 32 26.16 -3.18 -19.98
CA ALA A 32 25.45 -4.44 -20.06
C ALA A 32 26.46 -5.49 -20.58
N ASP A 33 26.70 -6.53 -19.80
CA ASP A 33 27.18 -7.76 -20.38
C ASP A 33 26.02 -8.36 -21.16
N THR A 34 25.99 -8.13 -22.48
CA THR A 34 24.86 -8.53 -23.33
C THR A 34 24.85 -10.03 -23.59
N ALA A 35 25.95 -10.73 -23.30
CA ALA A 35 26.08 -12.16 -23.45
C ALA A 35 25.49 -12.90 -22.23
N LEU A 36 24.91 -14.06 -22.46
CA LEU A 36 24.61 -15.01 -21.39
C LEU A 36 25.91 -15.66 -20.93
N GLU A 37 26.27 -15.44 -19.67
CA GLU A 37 27.38 -16.10 -19.01
C GLU A 37 26.95 -17.49 -18.55
N ALA A 38 27.74 -18.52 -18.90
CA ALA A 38 27.55 -19.88 -18.37
C ALA A 38 28.24 -20.00 -17.00
N LEU A 39 27.55 -20.59 -16.05
CA LEU A 39 28.05 -20.90 -14.71
C LEU A 39 28.11 -22.41 -14.53
N ASP A 40 29.27 -22.95 -14.29
CA ASP A 40 29.42 -24.37 -13.94
C ASP A 40 29.06 -24.58 -12.47
N THR A 41 28.08 -25.43 -12.22
CA THR A 41 27.62 -25.82 -10.89
C THR A 41 27.74 -27.33 -10.69
N PRO A 42 27.74 -27.83 -9.45
CA PRO A 42 27.70 -29.28 -9.21
C PRO A 42 26.46 -30.00 -9.80
N LEU A 43 25.41 -29.24 -10.16
CA LEU A 43 24.14 -29.73 -10.70
C LEU A 43 24.05 -29.52 -12.22
N GLY A 44 25.09 -29.08 -12.89
CA GLY A 44 25.12 -28.77 -14.32
C GLY A 44 25.37 -27.27 -14.58
N SER A 45 25.13 -26.85 -15.81
CA SER A 45 25.32 -25.47 -16.22
C SER A 45 24.09 -24.62 -15.93
N ALA A 46 24.30 -23.44 -15.37
CA ALA A 46 23.30 -22.37 -15.26
C ALA A 46 23.73 -21.20 -16.16
N HIS A 47 22.78 -20.38 -16.53
CA HIS A 47 23.05 -19.24 -17.40
C HIS A 47 22.50 -17.96 -16.79
N ARG A 48 23.31 -16.90 -16.81
CA ARG A 48 22.90 -15.60 -16.31
C ARG A 48 23.31 -14.46 -17.23
N ARG A 49 22.60 -13.31 -17.08
CA ARG A 49 22.99 -12.01 -17.64
C ARG A 49 22.98 -10.99 -16.50
N ARG A 50 23.95 -10.08 -16.46
CA ARG A 50 24.03 -9.04 -15.43
C ARG A 50 24.00 -7.64 -16.07
N HIS A 51 23.25 -6.74 -15.45
CA HIS A 51 23.19 -5.33 -15.80
C HIS A 51 23.57 -4.51 -14.60
N TYR A 52 24.48 -3.55 -14.78
CA TYR A 52 25.02 -2.73 -13.72
C TYR A 52 24.51 -1.29 -13.87
N TYR A 53 23.95 -0.75 -12.82
CA TYR A 53 23.44 0.60 -12.75
C TYR A 53 24.12 1.36 -11.63
N PRO A 54 24.75 2.54 -11.89
CA PRO A 54 25.20 3.38 -10.81
C PRO A 54 24.03 3.85 -9.97
N LEU A 55 24.20 4.09 -8.68
CA LEU A 55 23.11 4.45 -7.77
C LEU A 55 22.44 5.79 -8.12
N ASP A 56 23.13 6.67 -8.88
CA ASP A 56 22.56 7.90 -9.43
C ASP A 56 21.74 7.68 -10.71
N TYR A 57 21.71 6.45 -11.25
CA TYR A 57 20.87 6.11 -12.40
C TYR A 57 19.40 6.38 -12.08
N ARG A 58 18.74 7.10 -12.99
CA ARG A 58 17.34 7.48 -12.82
C ARG A 58 16.42 6.55 -13.61
N HIS A 59 15.59 5.81 -12.87
CA HIS A 59 14.47 5.08 -13.45
C HIS A 59 13.19 5.90 -13.21
N GLY A 60 12.67 6.52 -14.27
CA GLY A 60 11.64 7.54 -14.15
C GLY A 60 12.16 8.83 -13.50
N GLU A 61 11.45 9.31 -12.48
CA GLU A 61 11.77 10.60 -11.84
C GLU A 61 12.88 10.52 -10.77
N ARG A 62 13.33 9.31 -10.37
CA ARG A 62 14.19 9.12 -9.19
C ARG A 62 15.50 8.39 -9.46
N PRO A 63 16.58 8.77 -8.77
CA PRO A 63 17.75 7.93 -8.66
C PRO A 63 17.44 6.65 -7.88
N LEU A 64 18.07 5.53 -8.27
CA LEU A 64 17.91 4.25 -7.56
C LEU A 64 18.42 4.35 -6.11
N GLY A 65 19.53 5.03 -5.89
CA GLY A 65 20.11 5.20 -4.55
C GLY A 65 19.15 5.87 -3.56
N ASP A 66 18.43 6.91 -4.00
CA ASP A 66 17.44 7.59 -3.15
C ASP A 66 16.30 6.65 -2.72
N ALA A 67 15.88 5.75 -3.62
CA ALA A 67 14.85 4.76 -3.33
C ALA A 67 15.36 3.69 -2.38
N LEU A 68 16.58 3.21 -2.59
CA LEU A 68 17.20 2.12 -1.82
C LEU A 68 17.64 2.55 -0.41
N ALA A 69 17.95 3.83 -0.21
CA ALA A 69 18.35 4.37 1.09
C ALA A 69 17.21 4.45 2.12
N ARG A 70 15.97 4.24 1.71
CA ARG A 70 14.78 4.43 2.56
C ARG A 70 14.04 3.13 2.77
N LEU A 71 13.49 2.98 3.99
CA LEU A 71 12.48 1.96 4.27
C LEU A 71 11.11 2.62 4.33
N PRO A 72 10.11 2.06 3.65
CA PRO A 72 8.74 2.53 3.78
C PRO A 72 8.19 2.21 5.17
N VAL A 73 8.25 3.15 6.10
CA VAL A 73 7.92 2.96 7.52
C VAL A 73 6.50 2.41 7.72
N TYR A 74 5.54 2.84 6.91
CA TYR A 74 4.16 2.36 6.99
C TYR A 74 3.88 1.08 6.17
N LEU A 75 4.91 0.51 5.50
CA LEU A 75 4.77 -0.77 4.77
C LEU A 75 5.22 -1.95 5.60
N ALA A 76 6.15 -1.70 6.48
CA ALA A 76 6.84 -2.71 7.24
C ALA A 76 6.07 -3.16 8.48
N GLY A 77 4.78 -3.29 8.50
CA GLY A 77 3.89 -3.71 9.62
C GLY A 77 4.46 -4.54 10.78
N GLY A 78 5.74 -4.44 10.99
CA GLY A 78 6.62 -5.11 11.92
C GLY A 78 8.05 -4.94 11.43
N ALA A 79 9.02 -5.05 12.28
CA ALA A 79 10.42 -4.86 11.94
C ALA A 79 10.86 -5.81 10.82
N LEU A 80 10.90 -5.31 9.57
CA LEU A 80 11.79 -5.91 8.58
C LEU A 80 13.20 -5.82 9.17
N GLY A 81 13.91 -6.94 9.31
CA GLY A 81 15.24 -6.99 9.92
C GLY A 81 16.33 -6.21 9.15
N ILE A 82 15.93 -5.17 8.41
CA ILE A 82 16.79 -4.29 7.61
C ILE A 82 16.53 -2.82 7.94
N SER A 83 17.55 -1.99 7.79
CA SER A 83 17.45 -0.54 7.98
C SER A 83 17.20 0.23 6.68
N THR A 84 17.56 -0.34 5.53
CA THR A 84 17.41 0.24 4.21
C THR A 84 17.07 -0.83 3.18
N LEU A 85 16.45 -0.45 2.07
CA LEU A 85 16.15 -1.37 0.97
C LEU A 85 17.40 -1.83 0.20
N SER A 86 18.56 -1.21 0.42
CA SER A 86 19.82 -1.70 -0.14
C SER A 86 20.24 -3.07 0.38
N GLN A 87 19.67 -3.52 1.50
CA GLN A 87 19.90 -4.85 2.07
C GLN A 87 18.94 -5.93 1.51
N ALA A 88 17.93 -5.52 0.76
CA ALA A 88 16.94 -6.41 0.17
C ALA A 88 17.33 -6.88 -1.23
N VAL A 89 16.70 -7.97 -1.67
CA VAL A 89 16.71 -8.40 -3.07
C VAL A 89 15.31 -8.25 -3.67
N PHE A 90 15.24 -7.65 -4.85
CA PHE A 90 14.02 -7.53 -5.64
C PHE A 90 13.90 -8.75 -6.54
N LEU A 91 12.73 -9.37 -6.61
CA LEU A 91 12.47 -10.60 -7.35
C LEU A 91 11.31 -10.41 -8.31
N ASP A 92 11.49 -10.88 -9.56
CA ASP A 92 10.45 -10.97 -10.57
C ASP A 92 10.67 -12.22 -11.43
N LEU A 93 9.59 -12.93 -11.80
CA LEU A 93 9.65 -14.18 -12.55
C LEU A 93 8.92 -14.07 -13.89
N GLU A 94 9.52 -14.67 -14.95
CA GLU A 94 8.79 -14.98 -16.16
C GLU A 94 8.56 -16.49 -16.26
N THR A 95 7.34 -16.87 -16.61
CA THR A 95 6.87 -18.25 -16.47
C THR A 95 6.25 -18.79 -17.75
N THR A 96 6.21 -20.12 -17.89
CA THR A 96 5.59 -20.79 -19.04
C THR A 96 4.07 -20.81 -19.01
N GLY A 97 3.44 -20.29 -17.93
CA GLY A 97 1.99 -20.26 -17.74
C GLY A 97 1.60 -19.34 -16.60
N LEU A 98 0.32 -19.00 -16.51
CA LEU A 98 -0.25 -18.08 -15.50
C LEU A 98 -0.71 -18.77 -14.21
N SER A 99 -0.44 -20.07 -14.05
CA SER A 99 -0.84 -20.83 -12.87
C SER A 99 0.39 -21.31 -12.09
N SER A 100 0.27 -21.44 -10.78
CA SER A 100 1.26 -22.06 -9.90
C SER A 100 1.24 -23.61 -9.99
N ALA A 101 0.68 -24.18 -11.08
CA ALA A 101 0.61 -25.62 -11.28
C ALA A 101 2.02 -26.21 -11.46
N ALA A 102 2.21 -27.45 -11.02
CA ALA A 102 3.50 -28.17 -11.03
C ALA A 102 4.19 -28.24 -12.41
N GLY A 103 3.45 -28.06 -13.50
CA GLY A 103 3.98 -28.01 -14.87
C GLY A 103 4.47 -26.63 -15.33
N THR A 104 4.29 -25.58 -14.52
CA THR A 104 4.76 -24.24 -14.85
C THR A 104 6.23 -24.08 -14.46
N LEU A 105 7.07 -23.68 -15.41
CA LEU A 105 8.49 -23.38 -15.20
C LEU A 105 8.68 -21.87 -15.02
N ALA A 106 9.56 -21.49 -14.10
CA ALA A 106 10.11 -20.15 -14.05
C ALA A 106 11.36 -20.13 -14.95
N PHE A 107 11.18 -19.70 -16.19
CA PHE A 107 12.28 -19.78 -17.18
C PHE A 107 13.20 -18.55 -17.16
N LEU A 108 12.76 -17.45 -16.57
CA LEU A 108 13.57 -16.28 -16.32
C LEU A 108 13.32 -15.80 -14.88
N ILE A 109 14.37 -15.72 -14.10
CA ILE A 109 14.34 -15.25 -12.72
C ILE A 109 15.20 -14.01 -12.62
N GLY A 110 14.56 -12.84 -12.46
CA GLY A 110 15.23 -11.58 -12.27
C GLY A 110 15.46 -11.29 -10.79
N LEU A 111 16.69 -10.96 -10.43
CA LEU A 111 17.08 -10.52 -9.10
C LEU A 111 17.73 -9.14 -9.18
N GLY A 112 17.23 -8.17 -8.38
CA GLY A 112 17.81 -6.84 -8.27
C GLY A 112 18.35 -6.60 -6.86
N TYR A 113 19.61 -6.20 -6.73
CA TYR A 113 20.26 -5.98 -5.43
C TYR A 113 21.41 -5.00 -5.53
N VAL A 114 21.87 -4.50 -4.39
CA VAL A 114 23.05 -3.63 -4.31
C VAL A 114 24.30 -4.48 -4.16
N GLU A 115 25.31 -4.23 -5.01
CA GLU A 115 26.65 -4.82 -4.93
C GLU A 115 27.67 -3.68 -4.99
N GLY A 116 28.35 -3.42 -3.87
CA GLY A 116 29.22 -2.24 -3.78
C GLY A 116 28.46 -0.92 -3.95
N GLU A 117 28.88 -0.10 -4.89
CA GLU A 117 28.26 1.19 -5.22
C GLU A 117 27.32 1.13 -6.44
N GLN A 118 26.87 -0.05 -6.80
CA GLN A 118 26.01 -0.27 -7.96
C GLN A 118 24.76 -1.07 -7.59
N PHE A 119 23.71 -0.83 -8.33
CA PHE A 119 22.54 -1.70 -8.37
C PHE A 119 22.70 -2.69 -9.52
N VAL A 120 22.63 -3.96 -9.21
CA VAL A 120 22.77 -5.06 -10.18
C VAL A 120 21.41 -5.67 -10.45
N VAL A 121 21.06 -5.81 -11.73
CA VAL A 121 19.98 -6.70 -12.16
C VAL A 121 20.63 -7.95 -12.73
N GLU A 122 20.46 -9.07 -12.04
CA GLU A 122 20.99 -10.38 -12.42
C GLU A 122 19.81 -11.26 -12.86
N GLN A 123 19.85 -11.71 -14.11
CA GLN A 123 18.78 -12.50 -14.73
C GLN A 123 19.28 -13.90 -14.98
N PHE A 124 18.70 -14.89 -14.32
CA PHE A 124 18.96 -16.31 -14.55
C PHE A 124 17.98 -16.82 -15.59
N PHE A 125 18.51 -17.34 -16.69
CA PHE A 125 17.72 -17.77 -17.82
C PHE A 125 17.85 -19.29 -18.05
N LEU A 126 16.71 -19.97 -18.10
CA LEU A 126 16.60 -21.40 -18.34
C LEU A 126 16.65 -21.66 -19.84
N ARG A 127 17.80 -22.04 -20.37
CA ARG A 127 17.99 -22.37 -21.78
C ARG A 127 17.36 -23.69 -22.16
N ASP A 128 17.49 -24.67 -21.28
CA ASP A 128 16.90 -25.99 -21.39
C ASP A 128 16.23 -26.35 -20.04
N PRO A 129 15.01 -26.88 -20.03
CA PRO A 129 14.38 -27.35 -18.80
C PRO A 129 15.24 -28.30 -17.94
N ALA A 130 16.16 -29.06 -18.56
CA ALA A 130 17.08 -29.93 -17.85
C ALA A 130 18.10 -29.17 -16.97
N GLU A 131 18.35 -27.88 -17.22
CA GLU A 131 19.27 -27.01 -16.47
C GLU A 131 18.62 -26.41 -15.23
N GLU A 132 17.33 -26.68 -14.96
CA GLU A 132 16.58 -25.98 -13.90
C GLU A 132 17.21 -26.13 -12.51
N ALA A 133 17.69 -27.33 -12.16
CA ALA A 133 18.29 -27.56 -10.84
C ALA A 133 19.55 -26.71 -10.63
N ALA A 134 20.39 -26.57 -11.67
CA ALA A 134 21.58 -25.74 -11.64
C ALA A 134 21.23 -24.25 -11.52
N MET A 135 20.24 -23.78 -12.28
CA MET A 135 19.73 -22.42 -12.20
C MET A 135 19.18 -22.09 -10.80
N LEU A 136 18.32 -22.96 -10.26
CA LEU A 136 17.73 -22.77 -8.94
C LEU A 136 18.77 -22.78 -7.82
N ALA A 137 19.83 -23.59 -7.91
CA ALA A 137 20.93 -23.59 -6.94
C ALA A 137 21.62 -22.22 -6.87
N GLU A 138 21.89 -21.59 -8.01
CA GLU A 138 22.48 -20.25 -8.08
C GLU A 138 21.51 -19.18 -7.58
N VAL A 139 20.24 -19.25 -7.92
CA VAL A 139 19.20 -18.37 -7.39
C VAL A 139 19.13 -18.49 -5.86
N ALA A 140 19.12 -19.72 -5.31
CA ALA A 140 19.12 -19.95 -3.87
C ALA A 140 20.36 -19.33 -3.19
N ARG A 141 21.53 -19.52 -3.80
CA ARG A 141 22.80 -18.91 -3.31
C ARG A 141 22.69 -17.41 -3.22
N ARG A 142 22.08 -16.76 -4.21
CA ARG A 142 21.89 -15.29 -4.22
C ARG A 142 20.87 -14.88 -3.17
N LEU A 143 19.71 -15.51 -3.11
CA LEU A 143 18.65 -15.21 -2.15
C LEU A 143 19.14 -15.31 -0.69
N ARG A 144 20.01 -16.30 -0.38
CA ARG A 144 20.57 -16.46 0.97
C ARG A 144 21.43 -15.28 1.43
N GLN A 145 21.91 -14.43 0.54
CA GLN A 145 22.72 -13.24 0.88
C GLN A 145 21.86 -12.06 1.37
N HIS A 146 20.53 -12.12 1.21
CA HIS A 146 19.63 -11.03 1.52
C HIS A 146 18.55 -11.46 2.49
N PRO A 147 18.32 -10.72 3.60
CA PRO A 147 17.31 -11.07 4.59
C PRO A 147 15.87 -10.81 4.15
N VAL A 148 15.66 -9.97 3.15
CA VAL A 148 14.33 -9.56 2.68
C VAL A 148 14.22 -9.72 1.17
N VAL A 149 13.14 -10.34 0.73
CA VAL A 149 12.72 -10.40 -0.68
C VAL A 149 11.64 -9.35 -0.91
N VAL A 150 11.82 -8.54 -1.94
CA VAL A 150 10.82 -7.55 -2.40
C VAL A 150 10.26 -8.00 -3.74
N SER A 151 8.94 -7.99 -3.89
CA SER A 151 8.27 -8.35 -5.15
C SER A 151 7.07 -7.45 -5.43
N PHE A 152 6.44 -7.66 -6.58
CA PHE A 152 5.17 -7.03 -6.92
C PHE A 152 4.12 -8.10 -7.23
N ASN A 153 3.19 -8.33 -6.32
CA ASN A 153 2.20 -9.41 -6.34
C ASN A 153 2.79 -10.82 -6.18
N GLY A 154 4.06 -10.91 -5.77
CA GLY A 154 4.79 -12.17 -5.68
C GLY A 154 4.31 -13.07 -4.55
N GLN A 155 3.65 -12.53 -3.53
CA GLN A 155 3.03 -13.34 -2.48
C GLN A 155 2.00 -14.32 -3.03
N ALA A 156 1.28 -13.94 -4.09
CA ALA A 156 0.24 -14.75 -4.69
C ALA A 156 0.75 -15.63 -5.85
N PHE A 157 1.89 -15.28 -6.48
CA PHE A 157 2.35 -15.93 -7.72
C PHE A 157 3.80 -16.37 -7.65
N ASP A 158 4.76 -15.44 -7.57
CA ASP A 158 6.18 -15.73 -7.75
C ASP A 158 6.74 -16.63 -6.67
N LEU A 159 6.48 -16.30 -5.39
CA LEU A 159 7.05 -17.04 -4.27
C LEU A 159 6.51 -18.45 -4.16
N PRO A 160 5.18 -18.70 -4.23
CA PRO A 160 4.64 -20.07 -4.22
C PRO A 160 5.13 -20.91 -5.39
N LEU A 161 5.27 -20.32 -6.59
CA LEU A 161 5.79 -21.02 -7.75
C LEU A 161 7.26 -21.38 -7.54
N LEU A 162 8.09 -20.42 -7.16
CA LEU A 162 9.52 -20.63 -6.95
C LEU A 162 9.78 -21.66 -5.85
N ASP A 163 9.02 -21.62 -4.75
CA ASP A 163 9.09 -22.60 -3.67
C ASP A 163 8.74 -24.03 -4.16
N ALA A 164 7.69 -24.15 -4.95
CA ALA A 164 7.32 -25.41 -5.58
C ALA A 164 8.42 -25.93 -6.54
N ARG A 165 9.10 -25.03 -7.29
CA ARG A 165 10.21 -25.41 -8.18
C ARG A 165 11.42 -25.89 -7.40
N PHE A 166 11.79 -25.25 -6.28
CA PHE A 166 12.83 -25.76 -5.37
C PHE A 166 12.49 -27.16 -4.87
N THR A 167 11.25 -27.38 -4.42
CA THR A 167 10.79 -28.69 -3.94
C THR A 167 10.89 -29.77 -5.03
N LEU A 168 10.45 -29.48 -6.26
CA LEU A 168 10.51 -30.40 -7.38
C LEU A 168 11.96 -30.72 -7.81
N ALA A 169 12.84 -29.74 -7.74
CA ALA A 169 14.28 -29.91 -7.97
C ALA A 169 15.01 -30.59 -6.79
N ARG A 170 14.33 -30.89 -5.68
CA ARG A 170 14.89 -31.46 -4.45
C ARG A 170 15.98 -30.55 -3.82
N LEU A 171 15.77 -29.26 -3.89
CA LEU A 171 16.64 -28.24 -3.31
C LEU A 171 15.94 -27.58 -2.12
N ASP A 172 16.73 -27.19 -1.11
CA ASP A 172 16.21 -26.43 0.01
C ASP A 172 15.86 -25.00 -0.42
N SER A 173 14.57 -24.67 -0.29
CA SER A 173 14.07 -23.34 -0.59
C SER A 173 14.55 -22.34 0.48
N PRO A 174 15.22 -21.25 0.09
CA PRO A 174 15.62 -20.21 1.03
C PRO A 174 14.46 -19.27 1.41
N LEU A 175 13.29 -19.36 0.77
CA LEU A 175 12.22 -18.37 0.88
C LEU A 175 11.57 -18.36 2.27
N SER A 176 11.43 -19.51 2.92
CA SER A 176 10.83 -19.62 4.27
C SER A 176 11.64 -18.89 5.36
N GLU A 177 12.94 -18.71 5.13
CA GLU A 177 13.85 -18.04 6.07
C GLU A 177 13.96 -16.52 5.79
N ARG A 178 13.26 -16.02 4.79
CA ARG A 178 13.33 -14.63 4.34
C ARG A 178 12.04 -13.91 4.66
N GLN A 179 12.17 -12.64 5.05
CA GLN A 179 11.00 -11.77 5.11
C GLN A 179 10.61 -11.34 3.71
N HIS A 180 9.32 -11.13 3.51
CA HIS A 180 8.80 -10.74 2.20
C HIS A 180 8.04 -9.42 2.26
N LEU A 181 8.35 -8.53 1.35
CA LEU A 181 7.67 -7.26 1.12
C LEU A 181 7.01 -7.27 -0.26
N ASP A 182 5.70 -7.46 -0.31
CA ASP A 182 4.92 -7.34 -1.54
C ASP A 182 4.47 -5.89 -1.72
N LEU A 183 4.94 -5.22 -2.77
CA LEU A 183 4.66 -3.81 -3.05
C LEU A 183 3.25 -3.55 -3.55
N LEU A 184 2.53 -4.57 -4.07
CA LEU A 184 1.18 -4.40 -4.58
C LEU A 184 0.18 -4.06 -3.47
N THR A 185 0.30 -4.70 -2.32
CA THR A 185 -0.62 -4.47 -1.19
C THR A 185 -0.62 -3.01 -0.71
N PRO A 186 0.54 -2.40 -0.39
CA PRO A 186 0.60 -0.98 -0.03
C PRO A 186 0.22 -0.06 -1.19
N ALA A 187 0.62 -0.35 -2.42
CA ALA A 187 0.23 0.43 -3.59
C ALA A 187 -1.30 0.48 -3.76
N ARG A 188 -1.99 -0.64 -3.60
CA ARG A 188 -3.46 -0.70 -3.62
C ARG A 188 -4.09 0.12 -2.49
N ARG A 189 -3.52 0.09 -1.30
CA ARG A 189 -4.02 0.88 -0.15
C ARG A 189 -3.97 2.37 -0.41
N LEU A 190 -2.87 2.84 -1.00
CA LEU A 190 -2.65 4.26 -1.23
C LEU A 190 -3.37 4.78 -2.48
N TRP A 191 -3.36 4.00 -3.57
CA TRP A 191 -3.68 4.57 -4.88
C TRP A 191 -4.84 3.91 -5.62
N ARG A 192 -5.35 2.75 -5.18
CA ARG A 192 -6.44 2.07 -5.88
C ARG A 192 -7.68 2.95 -6.09
N ALA A 193 -8.08 3.69 -5.06
CA ALA A 193 -9.24 4.56 -5.12
C ALA A 193 -9.06 5.75 -6.08
N VAL A 194 -7.80 6.16 -6.30
CA VAL A 194 -7.45 7.31 -7.15
C VAL A 194 -7.19 6.89 -8.58
N LEU A 195 -6.41 5.83 -8.79
CA LEU A 195 -5.95 5.40 -10.11
C LEU A 195 -6.90 4.40 -10.79
N GLY A 196 -7.73 3.70 -10.02
CA GLY A 196 -8.60 2.62 -10.50
C GLY A 196 -7.85 1.33 -10.82
N SER A 197 -6.60 1.40 -11.26
CA SER A 197 -5.69 0.26 -11.50
C SER A 197 -4.40 0.44 -10.72
N CYS A 198 -3.89 -0.66 -10.17
CA CYS A 198 -2.56 -0.74 -9.55
C CYS A 198 -1.72 -1.84 -10.20
N SER A 199 -1.84 -2.07 -11.51
CA SER A 199 -0.82 -2.84 -12.25
C SER A 199 0.51 -2.08 -12.22
N LEU A 200 1.65 -2.78 -12.31
CA LEU A 200 2.96 -2.13 -12.29
C LEU A 200 3.06 -1.07 -13.40
N SER A 201 2.60 -1.40 -14.61
CA SER A 201 2.56 -0.45 -15.73
C SER A 201 1.68 0.79 -15.48
N ALA A 202 0.57 0.64 -14.76
CA ALA A 202 -0.26 1.79 -14.38
C ALA A 202 0.46 2.69 -13.37
N LEU A 203 1.14 2.10 -12.39
CA LEU A 203 1.93 2.83 -11.39
C LEU A 203 3.14 3.50 -12.03
N GLU A 204 3.85 2.83 -12.93
CA GLU A 204 4.92 3.39 -13.75
C GLU A 204 4.48 4.67 -14.45
N PHE A 205 3.39 4.57 -15.18
CA PHE A 205 2.87 5.67 -15.97
C PHE A 205 2.39 6.85 -15.11
N HIS A 206 1.65 6.55 -14.03
CA HIS A 206 0.96 7.60 -13.26
C HIS A 206 1.80 8.18 -12.12
N LEU A 207 2.71 7.41 -11.53
CA LEU A 207 3.42 7.79 -10.32
C LEU A 207 4.93 7.90 -10.49
N LEU A 208 5.53 7.06 -11.35
CA LEU A 208 6.98 6.97 -11.47
C LEU A 208 7.53 7.78 -12.65
N GLY A 209 6.67 8.19 -13.59
CA GLY A 209 7.12 8.87 -14.81
C GLY A 209 7.88 7.94 -15.77
N VAL A 210 7.69 6.62 -15.63
CA VAL A 210 8.30 5.61 -16.50
C VAL A 210 7.38 5.34 -17.69
N ARG A 211 7.97 5.32 -18.88
CA ARG A 211 7.30 4.85 -20.10
C ARG A 211 8.14 3.76 -20.71
N ARG A 212 7.53 2.59 -20.87
CA ARG A 212 8.16 1.47 -21.56
C ARG A 212 8.33 1.80 -23.04
N THR A 213 9.43 1.35 -23.61
CA THR A 213 9.71 1.55 -25.03
C THR A 213 9.03 0.48 -25.88
N GLN A 214 9.14 0.58 -27.21
CA GLN A 214 8.66 -0.48 -28.14
C GLN A 214 9.44 -1.82 -27.98
N ARG A 215 10.54 -1.84 -27.22
CA ARG A 215 11.26 -3.06 -26.87
C ARG A 215 10.50 -3.91 -25.85
N ASP A 216 9.56 -3.33 -25.12
CA ASP A 216 8.75 -4.08 -24.17
C ASP A 216 7.76 -5.02 -24.85
N VAL A 217 7.39 -6.09 -24.14
CA VAL A 217 6.41 -7.07 -24.61
C VAL A 217 5.24 -7.15 -23.64
N PRO A 218 4.00 -7.36 -24.11
CA PRO A 218 2.90 -7.66 -23.21
C PRO A 218 3.15 -8.98 -22.47
N GLY A 219 2.99 -9.00 -21.14
CA GLY A 219 3.21 -10.20 -20.32
C GLY A 219 2.46 -11.45 -20.80
N ALA A 220 1.27 -11.25 -21.38
CA ALA A 220 0.47 -12.37 -21.91
C ALA A 220 1.13 -13.15 -23.08
N VAL A 221 2.07 -12.53 -23.80
CA VAL A 221 2.76 -13.21 -24.92
C VAL A 221 4.08 -13.87 -24.50
N ILE A 222 4.60 -13.55 -23.33
CA ILE A 222 5.91 -14.04 -22.83
C ILE A 222 5.98 -15.57 -22.81
N PRO A 223 4.97 -16.32 -22.30
CA PRO A 223 5.00 -17.77 -22.33
C PRO A 223 5.07 -18.37 -23.74
N PHE A 224 4.50 -17.65 -24.72
CA PHE A 224 4.54 -18.07 -26.12
C PHE A 224 5.95 -17.88 -26.71
N LEU A 225 6.59 -16.75 -26.44
CA LEU A 225 7.94 -16.44 -26.92
C LEU A 225 8.98 -17.47 -26.40
N TYR A 226 8.83 -17.90 -25.16
CA TYR A 226 9.72 -18.94 -24.63
C TYR A 226 9.49 -20.30 -25.29
N ARG A 227 8.24 -20.68 -25.57
CA ARG A 227 7.93 -21.90 -26.33
C ARG A 227 8.50 -21.87 -27.74
N GLU A 228 8.42 -20.74 -28.44
CA GLU A 228 9.05 -20.53 -29.74
C GLU A 228 10.58 -20.66 -29.66
N TYR A 229 11.20 -20.10 -28.60
CA TYR A 229 12.63 -20.24 -28.35
C TYR A 229 13.04 -21.71 -28.24
N LEU A 230 12.33 -22.50 -27.43
CA LEU A 230 12.61 -23.93 -27.27
C LEU A 230 12.41 -24.72 -28.60
N ALA A 231 11.33 -24.44 -29.32
CA ALA A 231 11.03 -25.06 -30.60
C ALA A 231 12.06 -24.70 -31.70
N GLY A 232 12.64 -23.51 -31.61
CA GLY A 232 13.68 -23.02 -32.51
C GLY A 232 15.09 -23.49 -32.20
N GLY A 233 15.26 -24.48 -31.31
CA GLY A 233 16.57 -25.04 -30.96
C GLY A 233 17.40 -24.21 -29.97
N GLY A 234 16.79 -23.29 -29.24
CA GLY A 234 17.45 -22.57 -28.13
C GLY A 234 18.37 -21.43 -28.57
N ALA A 235 18.27 -20.95 -29.79
CA ALA A 235 18.97 -19.73 -30.22
C ALA A 235 18.27 -18.49 -29.67
N LEU A 236 19.01 -17.60 -28.99
CA LEU A 236 18.46 -16.34 -28.50
C LEU A 236 17.88 -15.51 -29.65
N THR A 237 16.59 -15.24 -29.57
CA THR A 237 15.85 -14.45 -30.53
C THR A 237 15.65 -13.02 -30.03
N GLU A 238 15.34 -12.08 -30.92
CA GLU A 238 14.91 -10.72 -30.53
C GLU A 238 13.73 -10.79 -29.54
N GLY A 239 12.81 -11.77 -29.71
CA GLY A 239 11.69 -11.98 -28.79
C GLY A 239 12.15 -12.24 -27.34
N MET A 240 13.19 -13.09 -27.16
CA MET A 240 13.74 -13.37 -25.82
C MET A 240 14.50 -12.18 -25.25
N ASP A 241 15.23 -11.41 -26.04
CA ASP A 241 15.86 -10.17 -25.58
C ASP A 241 14.82 -9.14 -25.10
N ARG A 242 13.65 -9.10 -25.74
CA ARG A 242 12.54 -8.26 -25.31
C ARG A 242 11.91 -8.77 -24.00
N VAL A 243 11.83 -10.06 -23.78
CA VAL A 243 11.39 -10.65 -22.50
C VAL A 243 12.39 -10.31 -21.38
N MET A 244 13.69 -10.44 -21.64
CA MET A 244 14.71 -10.04 -20.67
C MET A 244 14.65 -8.55 -20.35
N TYR A 245 14.38 -7.70 -21.35
CA TYR A 245 14.15 -6.27 -21.15
C TYR A 245 12.91 -6.00 -20.29
N HIS A 246 11.82 -6.75 -20.47
CA HIS A 246 10.60 -6.66 -19.65
C HIS A 246 10.90 -6.90 -18.19
N ASN A 247 11.42 -8.08 -17.85
CA ASN A 247 11.77 -8.47 -16.49
C ASN A 247 12.77 -7.49 -15.81
N MET A 248 13.81 -7.07 -16.55
CA MET A 248 14.77 -6.06 -16.06
C MET A 248 14.05 -4.73 -15.70
N THR A 249 13.12 -4.30 -16.57
CA THR A 249 12.35 -3.06 -16.34
C THR A 249 11.44 -3.19 -15.13
N ASP A 250 10.82 -4.35 -14.93
CA ASP A 250 9.98 -4.62 -13.75
C ASP A 250 10.78 -4.53 -12.45
N ILE A 251 11.99 -5.09 -12.41
CA ILE A 251 12.90 -4.95 -11.27
C ILE A 251 13.22 -3.48 -10.98
N LEU A 252 13.60 -2.71 -11.98
CA LEU A 252 13.91 -1.28 -11.80
C LEU A 252 12.68 -0.48 -11.35
N SER A 253 11.51 -0.81 -11.89
CA SER A 253 10.25 -0.18 -11.52
C SER A 253 9.82 -0.51 -10.10
N MET A 254 10.09 -1.73 -9.62
CA MET A 254 9.88 -2.09 -8.21
C MET A 254 10.75 -1.25 -7.27
N VAL A 255 12.02 -1.00 -7.61
CA VAL A 255 12.90 -0.11 -6.81
C VAL A 255 12.32 1.30 -6.76
N ALA A 256 11.96 1.87 -7.91
CA ALA A 256 11.39 3.21 -7.98
C ALA A 256 10.06 3.31 -7.21
N LEU A 257 9.20 2.26 -7.29
CA LEU A 257 7.95 2.17 -6.56
C LEU A 257 8.17 2.09 -5.06
N ALA A 258 9.10 1.26 -4.60
CA ALA A 258 9.46 1.16 -3.19
C ALA A 258 9.93 2.51 -2.63
N GLY A 259 10.76 3.24 -3.39
CA GLY A 259 11.14 4.61 -3.05
C GLY A 259 9.95 5.57 -2.98
N ARG A 260 8.99 5.48 -3.92
CA ARG A 260 7.77 6.31 -3.88
C ARG A 260 6.88 5.96 -2.67
N LEU A 261 6.81 4.69 -2.32
CA LEU A 261 6.11 4.21 -1.13
C LEU A 261 6.78 4.66 0.18
N ALA A 262 8.08 4.92 0.19
CA ALA A 262 8.82 5.42 1.34
C ALA A 262 8.66 6.92 1.58
N GLU A 263 8.00 7.65 0.69
CA GLU A 263 7.75 9.07 0.86
C GLU A 263 6.59 9.38 1.79
N ALA A 264 6.63 10.57 2.37
CA ALA A 264 5.50 11.10 3.08
C ALA A 264 4.27 11.20 2.15
N PRO A 265 3.07 10.99 2.68
CA PRO A 265 1.84 11.19 1.93
C PRO A 265 1.77 12.60 1.33
N ARG A 266 1.36 12.69 0.06
CA ARG A 266 1.32 13.97 -0.68
C ARG A 266 -0.08 14.49 -0.92
N ILE A 267 -1.07 13.62 -0.90
CA ILE A 267 -2.47 13.94 -1.20
C ILE A 267 -3.40 13.40 -0.11
N ALA A 268 -4.61 13.96 -0.03
CA ALA A 268 -5.62 13.58 0.96
C ALA A 268 -5.86 12.06 1.04
N ALA A 269 -5.91 11.37 -0.11
CA ALA A 269 -6.12 9.92 -0.16
C ALA A 269 -4.96 9.13 0.45
N GLU A 270 -3.72 9.55 0.21
CA GLU A 270 -2.53 8.93 0.82
C GLU A 270 -2.49 9.16 2.33
N HIS A 271 -2.78 10.39 2.78
CA HIS A 271 -2.90 10.71 4.20
C HIS A 271 -3.98 9.87 4.88
N TYR A 272 -5.17 9.75 4.27
CA TYR A 272 -6.24 8.91 4.79
C TYR A 272 -5.81 7.44 4.90
N ALA A 273 -5.18 6.89 3.85
CA ALA A 273 -4.70 5.51 3.84
C ALA A 273 -3.61 5.25 4.89
N ALA A 274 -2.67 6.20 5.06
CA ALA A 274 -1.67 6.15 6.12
C ALA A 274 -2.31 6.20 7.51
N GLY A 275 -3.31 7.07 7.72
CA GLY A 275 -4.07 7.16 8.96
C GLY A 275 -4.74 5.83 9.32
N ARG A 276 -5.39 5.17 8.35
CA ARG A 276 -5.97 3.84 8.50
C ARG A 276 -4.94 2.77 8.87
N TYR A 277 -3.74 2.89 8.34
CA TYR A 277 -2.64 1.99 8.65
C TYR A 277 -2.15 2.17 10.09
N TYR A 278 -1.84 3.40 10.52
CA TYR A 278 -1.43 3.69 11.89
C TYR A 278 -2.51 3.33 12.93
N GLU A 279 -3.78 3.58 12.62
CA GLU A 279 -4.90 3.18 13.48
C GLU A 279 -4.93 1.67 13.74
N ARG A 280 -4.64 0.84 12.72
CA ARG A 280 -4.54 -0.62 12.88
C ARG A 280 -3.34 -1.06 13.70
N LEU A 281 -2.23 -0.33 13.62
CA LEU A 281 -1.05 -0.58 14.46
C LEU A 281 -1.23 -0.10 15.91
N GLY A 282 -2.33 0.61 16.21
CA GLY A 282 -2.55 1.21 17.52
C GLY A 282 -1.80 2.53 17.74
N ASP A 283 -1.05 3.02 16.75
CA ASP A 283 -0.42 4.35 16.78
C ASP A 283 -1.46 5.43 16.49
N LEU A 284 -2.25 5.74 17.51
CA LEU A 284 -3.39 6.65 17.38
C LEU A 284 -2.94 8.11 17.16
N GLU A 285 -1.74 8.46 17.57
CA GLU A 285 -1.21 9.82 17.39
C GLU A 285 -0.82 10.06 15.93
N SER A 286 -0.09 9.13 15.31
CA SER A 286 0.22 9.19 13.88
C SER A 286 -1.04 9.11 13.02
N ALA A 287 -2.02 8.27 13.42
CA ALA A 287 -3.31 8.19 12.74
C ALA A 287 -4.05 9.53 12.77
N GLU A 288 -4.09 10.21 13.92
CA GLU A 288 -4.70 11.54 14.07
C GLU A 288 -4.04 12.57 13.17
N ARG A 289 -2.69 12.66 13.20
CA ARG A 289 -1.95 13.59 12.32
C ARG A 289 -2.30 13.37 10.85
N CYS A 290 -2.36 12.10 10.43
CA CYS A 290 -2.69 11.74 9.06
C CYS A 290 -4.13 12.12 8.69
N TYR A 291 -5.13 11.86 9.54
CA TYR A 291 -6.52 12.25 9.25
C TYR A 291 -6.71 13.77 9.23
N ARG A 292 -6.04 14.51 10.11
CA ARG A 292 -6.04 16.00 10.08
C ARG A 292 -5.42 16.51 8.78
N ALA A 293 -4.30 15.94 8.34
CA ALA A 293 -3.66 16.30 7.08
C ALA A 293 -4.55 15.98 5.86
N ALA A 294 -5.25 14.84 5.87
CA ALA A 294 -6.21 14.49 4.83
C ALA A 294 -7.36 15.53 4.73
N LEU A 295 -7.86 16.00 5.86
CA LEU A 295 -8.92 17.02 5.92
C LEU A 295 -8.42 18.41 5.51
N ALA A 296 -7.17 18.76 5.82
CA ALA A 296 -6.56 20.04 5.44
C ALA A 296 -6.32 20.17 3.93
N GLN A 297 -6.11 19.05 3.24
CA GLN A 297 -5.87 19.00 1.80
C GLN A 297 -7.15 18.88 0.96
N ARG A 298 -8.31 19.22 1.52
CA ARG A 298 -9.58 19.22 0.80
C ARG A 298 -9.51 20.17 -0.39
N ASN A 299 -9.69 19.62 -1.58
CA ASN A 299 -9.87 20.36 -2.82
C ASN A 299 -11.08 19.79 -3.58
N ALA A 300 -11.47 20.41 -4.69
CA ALA A 300 -12.60 19.95 -5.51
C ALA A 300 -12.45 18.50 -6.06
N ALA A 301 -11.23 17.96 -6.04
CA ALA A 301 -10.94 16.60 -6.47
C ALA A 301 -10.99 15.58 -5.32
N THR A 302 -11.00 16.04 -4.05
CA THR A 302 -11.23 15.17 -2.90
C THR A 302 -12.72 14.87 -2.86
N GLY A 303 -13.14 13.72 -3.35
CA GLY A 303 -14.55 13.33 -3.37
C GLY A 303 -15.17 13.37 -1.96
N ASP A 304 -16.44 13.71 -1.85
CA ASP A 304 -17.15 13.80 -0.56
C ASP A 304 -17.02 12.52 0.27
N GLY A 305 -16.96 11.35 -0.36
CA GLY A 305 -16.78 10.07 0.32
C GLY A 305 -15.48 9.97 1.14
N LEU A 306 -14.34 10.42 0.59
CA LEU A 306 -13.05 10.42 1.30
C LEU A 306 -13.06 11.42 2.45
N TYR A 307 -13.63 12.60 2.22
CA TYR A 307 -13.75 13.64 3.23
C TYR A 307 -14.59 13.16 4.42
N LEU A 308 -15.79 12.60 4.16
CA LEU A 308 -16.66 12.06 5.22
C LEU A 308 -15.99 10.89 5.96
N ALA A 309 -15.31 10.00 5.24
CA ALA A 309 -14.56 8.91 5.86
C ALA A 309 -13.46 9.45 6.79
N SER A 310 -12.73 10.48 6.38
CA SER A 310 -11.68 11.10 7.20
C SER A 310 -12.26 11.75 8.47
N LEU A 311 -13.40 12.44 8.35
CA LEU A 311 -14.12 13.00 9.48
C LEU A 311 -14.56 11.91 10.48
N ARG A 312 -15.17 10.83 10.00
CA ARG A 312 -15.63 9.72 10.85
C ARG A 312 -14.48 9.09 11.63
N HIS A 313 -13.37 8.76 10.95
CA HIS A 313 -12.22 8.15 11.61
C HIS A 313 -11.59 9.07 12.66
N LEU A 314 -11.38 10.35 12.32
CA LEU A 314 -10.84 11.32 13.26
C LEU A 314 -11.78 11.53 14.47
N ALA A 315 -13.08 11.65 14.23
CA ALA A 315 -14.07 11.83 15.30
C ALA A 315 -14.13 10.64 16.25
N ARG A 316 -14.09 9.41 15.71
CA ARG A 316 -14.02 8.16 16.52
C ARG A 316 -12.76 8.12 17.37
N LEU A 317 -11.62 8.52 16.81
CA LEU A 317 -10.35 8.56 17.49
C LEU A 317 -10.35 9.57 18.63
N LEU A 318 -10.83 10.79 18.40
CA LEU A 318 -10.99 11.83 19.41
C LEU A 318 -11.97 11.43 20.51
N LYS A 319 -13.08 10.75 20.15
CA LYS A 319 -14.02 10.20 21.13
C LYS A 319 -13.33 9.18 22.06
N ARG A 320 -12.53 8.27 21.53
CA ARG A 320 -11.74 7.31 22.32
C ARG A 320 -10.78 7.99 23.28
N ARG A 321 -10.20 9.13 22.88
CA ARG A 321 -9.32 9.96 23.73
C ARG A 321 -10.08 10.90 24.67
N ARG A 322 -11.40 10.83 24.71
CA ARG A 322 -12.30 11.71 25.49
C ARG A 322 -12.20 13.21 25.12
N ALA A 323 -11.67 13.55 23.95
CA ALA A 323 -11.64 14.92 23.41
C ALA A 323 -13.00 15.26 22.76
N LEU A 324 -14.06 15.26 23.59
CA LEU A 324 -15.45 15.31 23.11
C LEU A 324 -15.81 16.64 22.45
N ALA A 325 -15.23 17.76 22.88
CA ALA A 325 -15.46 19.07 22.26
C ALA A 325 -14.95 19.11 20.81
N GLU A 326 -13.75 18.55 20.55
CA GLU A 326 -13.23 18.44 19.19
C GLU A 326 -14.01 17.43 18.36
N ALA A 327 -14.37 16.28 18.94
CA ALA A 327 -15.17 15.27 18.27
C ALA A 327 -16.55 15.81 17.87
N SER A 328 -17.20 16.63 18.72
CA SER A 328 -18.50 17.23 18.41
C SER A 328 -18.45 18.18 17.21
N ALA A 329 -17.39 18.94 17.04
CA ALA A 329 -17.20 19.79 15.87
C ALA A 329 -17.11 18.97 14.57
N LEU A 330 -16.53 17.78 14.62
CA LEU A 330 -16.47 16.88 13.46
C LEU A 330 -17.81 16.20 13.20
N TRP A 331 -18.51 15.76 14.24
CA TRP A 331 -19.86 15.21 14.11
C TRP A 331 -20.84 16.24 13.56
N GLN A 332 -20.72 17.51 13.96
CA GLN A 332 -21.50 18.59 13.38
C GLN A 332 -21.28 18.70 11.86
N ARG A 333 -20.01 18.68 11.40
CA ARG A 333 -19.67 18.71 9.96
C ARG A 333 -20.19 17.51 9.19
N LEU A 334 -20.25 16.33 9.83
CA LEU A 334 -20.88 15.12 9.30
C LEU A 334 -22.41 15.28 9.21
N ALA A 335 -23.04 15.76 10.29
CA ALA A 335 -24.47 15.96 10.37
C ALA A 335 -25.01 17.00 9.35
N GLU A 336 -24.22 18.04 9.06
CA GLU A 336 -24.53 19.02 7.99
C GLU A 336 -24.66 18.37 6.60
N ARG A 337 -24.11 17.16 6.42
CA ARG A 337 -24.16 16.37 5.17
C ARG A 337 -25.05 15.14 5.27
N ASP A 338 -25.95 15.13 6.20
CA ASP A 338 -26.86 14.01 6.45
C ASP A 338 -26.16 12.67 6.71
N ASP A 339 -24.95 12.72 7.27
CA ASP A 339 -24.24 11.51 7.68
C ASP A 339 -24.87 10.92 8.93
N VAL A 340 -25.39 9.68 8.79
CA VAL A 340 -26.13 9.02 9.86
C VAL A 340 -25.32 8.88 11.14
N GLU A 341 -24.04 8.53 11.05
CA GLU A 341 -23.15 8.43 12.23
C GLU A 341 -22.99 9.79 12.92
N GLY A 342 -22.73 10.83 12.13
CA GLY A 342 -22.63 12.20 12.65
C GLY A 342 -23.90 12.65 13.36
N LEU A 343 -25.06 12.39 12.79
CA LEU A 343 -26.35 12.72 13.38
C LEU A 343 -26.59 11.97 14.69
N ILE A 344 -26.29 10.67 14.73
CA ILE A 344 -26.42 9.84 15.94
C ILE A 344 -25.49 10.33 17.05
N GLU A 345 -24.24 10.62 16.74
CA GLU A 345 -23.26 11.06 17.74
C GLU A 345 -23.60 12.49 18.24
N MET A 346 -24.11 13.38 17.39
CA MET A 346 -24.63 14.68 17.83
C MET A 346 -25.83 14.54 18.76
N ALA A 347 -26.76 13.62 18.44
CA ALA A 347 -27.89 13.33 19.33
C ALA A 347 -27.40 12.85 20.71
N LYS A 348 -26.41 11.95 20.74
CA LYS A 348 -25.78 11.47 21.99
C LYS A 348 -25.09 12.60 22.75
N TYR A 349 -24.30 13.44 22.03
CA TYR A 349 -23.56 14.55 22.63
C TYR A 349 -24.49 15.54 23.32
N HIS A 350 -25.59 15.92 22.64
CA HIS A 350 -26.57 16.82 23.24
C HIS A 350 -27.38 16.18 24.38
N GLU A 351 -27.66 14.87 24.29
CA GLU A 351 -28.37 14.17 25.36
C GLU A 351 -27.55 14.06 26.65
N TRP A 352 -26.24 13.76 26.53
CA TRP A 352 -25.43 13.33 27.68
C TRP A 352 -24.44 14.38 28.17
N HIS A 353 -24.05 15.33 27.33
CA HIS A 353 -23.01 16.29 27.69
C HIS A 353 -23.50 17.73 27.77
N THR A 354 -24.45 18.17 26.93
CA THR A 354 -24.95 19.54 26.99
C THR A 354 -26.33 19.63 27.67
N GLY A 355 -27.04 18.53 27.81
CA GLY A 355 -28.43 18.53 28.32
C GLY A 355 -29.46 19.15 27.37
N ALA A 356 -29.07 19.54 26.16
CA ALA A 356 -29.93 20.20 25.16
C ALA A 356 -30.83 19.16 24.47
N LEU A 357 -31.84 18.67 25.21
CA LEU A 357 -32.71 17.56 24.77
C LEU A 357 -33.46 17.85 23.46
N HIS A 358 -33.82 19.12 23.20
CA HIS A 358 -34.49 19.49 21.94
C HIS A 358 -33.56 19.32 20.73
N HIS A 359 -32.28 19.68 20.84
CA HIS A 359 -31.30 19.43 19.81
C HIS A 359 -31.02 17.92 19.64
N ALA A 360 -30.90 17.18 20.76
CA ALA A 360 -30.74 15.74 20.72
C ALA A 360 -31.87 15.05 19.96
N LEU A 361 -33.13 15.46 20.22
CA LEU A 361 -34.30 14.93 19.53
C LEU A 361 -34.29 15.26 18.03
N ALA A 362 -34.00 16.50 17.67
CA ALA A 362 -33.93 16.92 16.26
C ALA A 362 -32.89 16.11 15.46
N TYR A 363 -31.69 15.91 16.03
CA TYR A 363 -30.68 15.08 15.39
C TYR A 363 -31.07 13.61 15.28
N ALA A 364 -31.73 13.04 16.31
CA ALA A 364 -32.19 11.66 16.28
C ALA A 364 -33.28 11.43 15.22
N GLN A 365 -34.23 12.36 15.11
CA GLN A 365 -35.31 12.33 14.10
C GLN A 365 -34.72 12.46 12.69
N ARG A 366 -33.75 13.38 12.47
CA ARG A 366 -33.09 13.53 11.20
C ARG A 366 -32.30 12.27 10.82
N ALA A 367 -31.59 11.65 11.79
CA ALA A 367 -30.90 10.38 11.58
C ALA A 367 -31.88 9.29 11.13
N ARG A 368 -33.07 9.22 11.76
CA ARG A 368 -34.10 8.24 11.41
C ARG A 368 -34.64 8.43 10.00
N LEU A 369 -34.76 9.69 9.57
CA LEU A 369 -35.30 10.05 8.24
C LEU A 369 -34.30 9.69 7.12
N VAL A 370 -33.00 9.96 7.30
CA VAL A 370 -31.98 9.75 6.27
C VAL A 370 -31.32 8.37 6.31
N ASN A 371 -31.59 7.59 7.37
CA ASN A 371 -31.03 6.25 7.51
C ASN A 371 -31.62 5.29 6.47
N ALA A 372 -30.76 4.55 5.78
CA ALA A 372 -31.13 3.50 4.85
C ALA A 372 -30.91 2.08 5.41
N ASP A 373 -30.30 1.97 6.60
CA ASP A 373 -29.98 0.69 7.22
C ASP A 373 -31.12 0.23 8.13
N PRO A 374 -31.83 -0.87 7.80
CA PRO A 374 -32.95 -1.38 8.60
C PRO A 374 -32.57 -1.73 10.04
N ASP A 375 -31.31 -2.15 10.27
CA ASP A 375 -30.82 -2.60 11.58
C ASP A 375 -30.75 -1.43 12.59
N LEU A 376 -30.63 -0.20 12.10
CA LEU A 376 -30.59 0.99 12.94
C LEU A 376 -31.97 1.56 13.28
N TYR A 377 -33.05 1.14 12.59
CA TYR A 377 -34.39 1.72 12.80
C TYR A 377 -34.87 1.57 14.23
N ALA A 378 -34.86 0.36 14.77
CA ALA A 378 -35.32 0.10 16.13
C ALA A 378 -34.55 0.89 17.19
N ALA A 379 -33.24 1.01 17.02
CA ALA A 379 -32.35 1.75 17.94
C ALA A 379 -32.65 3.26 17.91
N LEU A 380 -32.91 3.82 16.71
CA LEU A 380 -33.26 5.22 16.53
C LEU A 380 -34.65 5.53 17.09
N ASP A 381 -35.65 4.68 16.81
CA ASP A 381 -37.01 4.84 17.34
C ASP A 381 -37.03 4.76 18.87
N HIS A 382 -36.28 3.83 19.46
CA HIS A 382 -36.10 3.75 20.92
C HIS A 382 -35.45 5.03 21.50
N ARG A 383 -34.42 5.57 20.84
CA ARG A 383 -33.79 6.83 21.26
C ARG A 383 -34.75 8.00 21.20
N ILE A 384 -35.49 8.14 20.10
CA ILE A 384 -36.49 9.20 19.93
C ILE A 384 -37.55 9.13 21.04
N ALA A 385 -38.14 7.96 21.28
CA ALA A 385 -39.14 7.76 22.34
C ALA A 385 -38.57 8.11 23.74
N ARG A 386 -37.34 7.76 24.01
CA ARG A 386 -36.63 8.11 25.27
C ARG A 386 -36.42 9.61 25.41
N LEU A 387 -36.01 10.29 24.35
CA LEU A 387 -35.75 11.75 24.36
C LEU A 387 -37.07 12.52 24.54
N ILE A 388 -38.15 12.11 23.92
CA ILE A 388 -39.49 12.69 24.10
C ILE A 388 -39.89 12.59 25.57
N ARG A 389 -39.78 11.39 26.18
CA ARG A 389 -40.09 11.21 27.62
C ARG A 389 -39.25 12.10 28.53
N LYS A 390 -37.94 12.23 28.27
CA LYS A 390 -37.06 13.11 29.04
C LYS A 390 -37.46 14.57 28.93
N GLN A 391 -37.88 15.06 27.76
CA GLN A 391 -38.37 16.43 27.57
C GLN A 391 -39.67 16.67 28.36
N GLN A 392 -40.61 15.73 28.33
CA GLN A 392 -41.85 15.85 29.08
C GLN A 392 -41.59 15.98 30.60
N LEU A 393 -40.69 15.15 31.16
CA LEU A 393 -40.34 15.18 32.56
C LEU A 393 -39.67 16.51 32.99
N THR A 394 -38.83 17.09 32.12
CA THR A 394 -38.19 18.38 32.40
C THR A 394 -39.19 19.52 32.30
N THR A 395 -40.24 19.43 31.53
CA THR A 395 -41.29 20.45 31.37
C THR A 395 -42.32 20.38 32.48
N THR A 396 -42.55 19.24 33.08
CA THR A 396 -43.54 19.01 34.17
C THR A 396 -42.98 19.30 35.57
N GLY A 397 -41.72 19.67 35.72
CA GLY A 397 -41.13 20.16 36.99
C GLY A 397 -41.00 19.06 38.06
N ASP A 398 -40.83 17.78 37.75
CA ASP A 398 -40.60 16.71 38.73
C ASP A 398 -39.15 16.69 39.19
N PRO A 399 -38.88 16.99 40.52
CA PRO A 399 -37.49 17.15 41.04
C PRO A 399 -36.69 15.84 41.18
N THR A 400 -37.27 14.66 40.82
CA THR A 400 -36.67 13.37 41.10
C THR A 400 -35.58 12.89 40.10
N THR A 401 -35.34 13.62 39.00
CA THR A 401 -34.47 13.18 37.92
C THR A 401 -33.08 13.85 37.84
N ASN A 402 -32.72 14.71 38.80
CA ASN A 402 -31.43 15.42 38.80
C ASN A 402 -30.36 14.69 39.64
N ARG A 403 -30.08 13.42 39.33
CA ARG A 403 -28.89 12.73 39.82
C ARG A 403 -27.76 12.86 38.82
N HIS A 404 -26.93 13.90 39.00
CA HIS A 404 -25.60 13.91 38.42
C HIS A 404 -24.74 12.77 39.03
N PRO A 405 -24.02 11.99 38.26
CA PRO A 405 -23.03 11.09 38.84
C PRO A 405 -21.79 11.88 39.24
N ASN A 406 -21.58 11.92 40.56
CA ASN A 406 -20.31 12.09 41.30
C ASN A 406 -19.24 13.07 40.74
N THR A 407 -19.25 14.27 41.29
CA THR A 407 -18.02 14.96 41.66
C THR A 407 -17.51 14.41 42.97
N THR A 408 -16.54 13.56 42.98
CA THR A 408 -15.79 13.16 44.16
C THR A 408 -14.92 14.34 44.60
N SER A 409 -15.37 15.08 45.62
CA SER A 409 -14.57 16.06 46.35
C SER A 409 -13.41 15.36 47.04
N ALA A 410 -12.20 15.67 46.63
CA ALA A 410 -11.00 15.40 47.38
C ALA A 410 -10.99 16.28 48.64
N GLN A 411 -11.26 15.70 49.80
CA GLN A 411 -10.98 16.35 51.06
C GLN A 411 -9.47 16.32 51.34
N SER A 412 -8.91 17.49 51.46
CA SER A 412 -7.59 17.76 52.00
C SER A 412 -7.46 17.24 53.43
N SER A 413 -6.59 16.32 53.72
CA SER A 413 -6.08 16.01 55.05
C SER A 413 -4.69 16.62 55.18
N GLN A 414 -4.58 17.62 56.05
CA GLN A 414 -3.29 18.13 56.51
C GLN A 414 -2.61 17.06 57.42
N PRO A 415 -1.29 16.95 57.38
CA PRO A 415 -0.58 16.18 58.41
C PRO A 415 -0.26 17.10 59.60
N GLY A 416 -0.81 16.72 60.79
CA GLY A 416 -0.38 17.27 62.07
C GLY A 416 0.99 16.76 62.45
N HIS A 417 1.78 17.68 62.99
CA HIS A 417 3.01 17.42 63.73
C HIS A 417 2.76 16.47 64.90
N LEU A 418 3.70 15.54 65.18
CA LEU A 418 4.37 15.41 66.47
C LEU A 418 5.31 14.18 66.51
N ALA A 419 6.49 14.48 67.10
CA ALA A 419 7.56 13.64 67.67
C ALA A 419 8.45 12.87 66.72
#